data_9f97a023d8138fa516a892fab373d3c7
#
_entry.id   9f97a023d8138fa516a892fab373d3c7
#
_cell.length_a   1.000
_cell.length_b   1.000
_cell.length_c   1.000
_cell.angle_alpha   90.00
_cell.angle_beta   90.00
_cell.angle_gamma   90.00
#
_symmetry.space_group_name_H-M   'P 1'
#
loop_
_entity.id
_entity.type
_entity.pdbx_description
1 polymer ?
#
loop_
_entity_poly.entity_id
_entity_poly.type
_entity_poly.pdbx_seq_one_letter_code
_entity_poly.pdbx_strand_id
1 'polypeptide(L)'
;DFITTPTRRAADLLEKAAGLKDVLAISCGIDASKFANDTPTTNHEPRILFLGRLDYEKHIHNLLKAVALLPKSLNTQVEIVGDGGEKKTLEALAKELGIDHQVKFLGHITEEELPLAYERATLFAMPSIAELQSIATMEAMASGRPVVAANAMALPHLVHDGDNGYLFEPDNVQEFAQKLEQVLTADQKELDRLSENSLYLIQSHDIERTIIIFEGLYRGDAESDRTSDDNQASYSRVIGVLPESMQKRVLEFRQRARALREAASERSEDLREEVRDRLEDLRDEVVERTKAVNTKVKETAKNTAQRAKKVVRDATDRLKNDEE
;
A
#
# COMPACT_ATOMS: atom_id res chain seq x y z
N ASP A 1 -5.58 26.81 10.83
CA ASP A 1 -4.46 25.86 10.83
C ASP A 1 -4.99 24.47 11.11
N PHE A 2 -4.45 23.44 10.42
CA PHE A 2 -4.80 22.04 10.61
C PHE A 2 -3.58 21.28 11.13
N ILE A 3 -3.83 20.27 11.97
CA ILE A 3 -2.84 19.29 12.39
C ILE A 3 -3.22 17.98 11.73
N THR A 4 -2.29 17.37 11.00
CA THR A 4 -2.54 16.13 10.27
C THR A 4 -1.58 15.03 10.70
N THR A 5 -2.03 13.79 10.65
CA THR A 5 -1.22 12.58 10.84
C THR A 5 -1.60 11.54 9.77
N PRO A 6 -0.74 10.55 9.50
CA PRO A 6 -1.02 9.62 8.42
C PRO A 6 -2.13 8.61 8.75
N THR A 7 -2.45 8.38 10.02
CA THR A 7 -3.48 7.42 10.43
C THR A 7 -4.28 7.92 11.63
N ARG A 8 -5.50 7.42 11.82
CA ARG A 8 -6.33 7.75 12.99
C ARG A 8 -5.64 7.34 14.29
N ARG A 9 -4.95 6.21 14.31
CA ARG A 9 -4.18 5.78 15.49
C ARG A 9 -3.10 6.77 15.89
N ALA A 10 -2.40 7.35 14.91
CA ALA A 10 -1.39 8.40 15.18
C ALA A 10 -2.06 9.69 15.66
N ALA A 11 -3.21 10.06 15.11
CA ALA A 11 -3.99 11.20 15.57
C ALA A 11 -4.44 11.04 17.04
N ASP A 12 -5.00 9.88 17.39
CA ASP A 12 -5.43 9.57 18.77
C ASP A 12 -4.26 9.65 19.77
N LEU A 13 -3.07 9.19 19.36
CA LEU A 13 -1.87 9.31 20.17
C LEU A 13 -1.48 10.77 20.43
N LEU A 14 -1.50 11.61 19.38
CA LEU A 14 -1.21 13.04 19.53
C LEU A 14 -2.28 13.76 20.36
N GLU A 15 -3.55 13.49 20.11
CA GLU A 15 -4.65 14.05 20.89
C GLU A 15 -4.52 13.71 22.38
N LYS A 16 -4.20 12.44 22.68
CA LYS A 16 -4.03 11.95 24.05
C LYS A 16 -2.75 12.47 24.71
N ALA A 17 -1.61 12.42 24.00
CA ALA A 17 -0.29 12.73 24.58
C ALA A 17 -0.02 14.23 24.66
N ALA A 18 -0.48 15.02 23.68
CA ALA A 18 -0.22 16.46 23.59
C ALA A 18 -1.45 17.33 23.92
N GLY A 19 -2.60 16.72 24.22
CA GLY A 19 -3.85 17.46 24.49
C GLY A 19 -4.38 18.20 23.27
N LEU A 20 -3.97 17.80 22.08
CA LEU A 20 -4.45 18.36 20.81
C LEU A 20 -5.90 17.96 20.59
N LYS A 21 -6.59 18.68 19.72
CA LYS A 21 -7.96 18.37 19.31
C LYS A 21 -8.07 18.44 17.80
N ASP A 22 -9.03 17.69 17.28
CA ASP A 22 -9.36 17.73 15.85
C ASP A 22 -8.16 17.42 14.93
N VAL A 23 -7.30 16.48 15.33
CA VAL A 23 -6.20 16.00 14.50
C VAL A 23 -6.75 15.18 13.36
N LEU A 24 -6.49 15.60 12.13
CA LEU A 24 -6.98 14.92 10.93
C LEU A 24 -6.09 13.73 10.57
N ALA A 25 -6.68 12.59 10.27
CA ALA A 25 -5.98 11.43 9.74
C ALA A 25 -6.05 11.47 8.21
N ILE A 26 -4.91 11.69 7.56
CA ILE A 26 -4.79 11.75 6.11
C ILE A 26 -3.61 10.88 5.70
N SER A 27 -3.88 9.84 4.91
CA SER A 27 -2.83 8.95 4.40
C SER A 27 -1.72 9.74 3.70
N CYS A 28 -0.47 9.30 3.82
CA CYS A 28 0.64 9.84 3.00
C CYS A 28 0.42 9.60 1.50
N GLY A 29 -0.41 8.63 1.15
CA GLY A 29 -0.66 8.23 -0.21
C GLY A 29 0.48 7.40 -0.82
N ILE A 30 0.15 6.64 -1.84
CA ILE A 30 1.10 5.88 -2.65
C ILE A 30 0.70 5.94 -4.12
N ASP A 31 1.68 6.06 -5.01
CA ASP A 31 1.49 5.85 -6.44
C ASP A 31 1.52 4.34 -6.72
N ALA A 32 0.35 3.70 -6.60
CA ALA A 32 0.22 2.26 -6.78
C ALA A 32 0.60 1.80 -8.20
N SER A 33 0.58 2.70 -9.21
CA SER A 33 0.92 2.37 -10.59
C SER A 33 2.40 1.98 -10.75
N LYS A 34 3.28 2.46 -9.89
CA LYS A 34 4.71 2.11 -9.89
C LYS A 34 4.97 0.66 -9.47
N PHE A 35 4.04 0.06 -8.74
CA PHE A 35 4.15 -1.28 -8.17
C PHE A 35 3.21 -2.29 -8.83
N ALA A 36 2.34 -1.82 -9.72
CA ALA A 36 1.45 -2.70 -10.46
C ALA A 36 2.28 -3.67 -11.31
N ASN A 37 2.07 -4.95 -11.13
CA ASN A 37 2.66 -6.00 -11.93
C ASN A 37 1.60 -7.06 -12.24
N ASP A 38 1.79 -7.78 -13.34
CA ASP A 38 0.89 -8.86 -13.78
C ASP A 38 1.39 -10.25 -13.33
N THR A 39 2.52 -10.29 -12.59
CA THR A 39 3.10 -11.54 -12.12
C THR A 39 2.31 -12.08 -10.93
N PRO A 40 1.65 -13.23 -11.06
CA PRO A 40 0.92 -13.85 -9.96
C PRO A 40 1.82 -14.11 -8.76
N THR A 41 1.29 -13.90 -7.56
CA THR A 41 1.97 -14.38 -6.34
C THR A 41 2.02 -15.90 -6.36
N THR A 42 3.20 -16.48 -6.20
CA THR A 42 3.40 -17.93 -6.16
C THR A 42 4.28 -18.35 -4.99
N ASN A 43 4.21 -19.62 -4.62
CA ASN A 43 5.09 -20.23 -3.62
C ASN A 43 6.05 -21.28 -4.22
N HIS A 44 6.26 -21.26 -5.53
CA HIS A 44 7.20 -22.20 -6.18
C HIS A 44 8.64 -22.00 -5.71
N GLU A 45 9.03 -20.74 -5.49
CA GLU A 45 10.29 -20.35 -4.85
C GLU A 45 9.95 -19.46 -3.65
N PRO A 46 9.56 -20.05 -2.51
CA PRO A 46 9.05 -19.30 -1.35
C PRO A 46 10.02 -18.20 -0.93
N ARG A 47 9.59 -16.95 -1.01
CA ARG A 47 10.43 -15.79 -0.72
C ARG A 47 9.70 -14.80 0.17
N ILE A 48 10.34 -14.48 1.28
CA ILE A 48 9.90 -13.45 2.21
C ILE A 48 10.70 -12.18 1.93
N LEU A 49 10.02 -11.05 1.76
CA LEU A 49 10.64 -9.74 1.64
C LEU A 49 10.39 -8.93 2.91
N PHE A 50 11.44 -8.31 3.41
CA PHE A 50 11.37 -7.17 4.33
C PHE A 50 12.00 -5.95 3.67
N LEU A 51 11.41 -4.77 3.83
CA LEU A 51 11.96 -3.51 3.37
C LEU A 51 11.80 -2.44 4.44
N GLY A 52 12.90 -1.76 4.79
CA GLY A 52 12.90 -0.68 5.76
C GLY A 52 14.26 -0.44 6.39
N ARG A 53 14.34 0.55 7.28
CA ARG A 53 15.55 0.78 8.07
C ARG A 53 15.82 -0.43 8.97
N LEU A 54 17.09 -0.78 9.13
CA LEU A 54 17.49 -1.88 9.99
C LEU A 54 17.78 -1.37 11.41
N ASP A 55 16.72 -0.87 12.06
CA ASP A 55 16.75 -0.34 13.43
C ASP A 55 15.96 -1.26 14.36
N TYR A 56 16.23 -1.15 15.67
CA TYR A 56 15.69 -2.06 16.68
C TYR A 56 14.15 -2.14 16.67
N GLU A 57 13.46 -1.01 16.51
CA GLU A 57 12.00 -0.92 16.49
C GLU A 57 11.34 -1.65 15.32
N LYS A 58 12.12 -2.04 14.31
CA LYS A 58 11.64 -2.83 13.18
C LYS A 58 11.54 -4.33 13.51
N HIS A 59 12.05 -4.77 14.64
CA HIS A 59 11.97 -6.14 15.15
C HIS A 59 12.37 -7.22 14.13
N ILE A 60 13.33 -6.92 13.23
CA ILE A 60 13.79 -7.85 12.18
C ILE A 60 14.41 -9.11 12.81
N HIS A 61 14.95 -9.01 14.01
CA HIS A 61 15.43 -10.15 14.79
C HIS A 61 14.32 -11.20 15.05
N ASN A 62 13.07 -10.75 15.20
CA ASN A 62 11.93 -11.67 15.32
C ASN A 62 11.60 -12.35 13.99
N LEU A 63 11.75 -11.66 12.85
CA LEU A 63 11.63 -12.28 11.53
C LEU A 63 12.67 -13.40 11.36
N LEU A 64 13.95 -13.15 11.69
CA LEU A 64 14.99 -14.15 11.59
C LEU A 64 14.71 -15.37 12.50
N LYS A 65 14.27 -15.14 13.74
CA LYS A 65 13.87 -16.20 14.66
C LYS A 65 12.68 -17.00 14.14
N ALA A 66 11.67 -16.33 13.58
CA ALA A 66 10.49 -16.99 13.01
C ALA A 66 10.86 -17.85 11.79
N VAL A 67 11.74 -17.33 10.92
CA VAL A 67 12.27 -18.07 9.76
C VAL A 67 13.04 -19.33 10.19
N ALA A 68 13.80 -19.25 11.27
CA ALA A 68 14.50 -20.41 11.82
C ALA A 68 13.58 -21.54 12.33
N LEU A 69 12.29 -21.21 12.61
CA LEU A 69 11.27 -22.18 13.01
C LEU A 69 10.54 -22.81 11.82
N LEU A 70 10.65 -22.25 10.62
CA LEU A 70 9.98 -22.77 9.43
C LEU A 70 10.49 -24.17 9.05
N PRO A 71 9.63 -25.05 8.50
CA PRO A 71 10.08 -26.32 7.97
C PRO A 71 11.17 -26.16 6.91
N LYS A 72 12.30 -26.83 7.09
CA LYS A 72 13.43 -26.76 6.12
C LYS A 72 13.04 -27.22 4.71
N SER A 73 12.02 -28.06 4.61
CA SER A 73 11.47 -28.55 3.34
C SER A 73 10.88 -27.44 2.46
N LEU A 74 10.49 -26.28 3.04
CA LEU A 74 9.99 -25.15 2.30
C LEU A 74 11.08 -24.43 1.48
N ASN A 75 12.36 -24.61 1.82
CA ASN A 75 13.50 -23.96 1.17
C ASN A 75 13.30 -22.44 1.00
N THR A 76 12.74 -21.78 2.03
CA THR A 76 12.35 -20.38 1.99
C THR A 76 13.56 -19.47 1.89
N GLN A 77 13.54 -18.52 0.97
CA GLN A 77 14.52 -17.45 0.86
C GLN A 77 14.01 -16.18 1.55
N VAL A 78 14.91 -15.42 2.16
CA VAL A 78 14.57 -14.14 2.81
C VAL A 78 15.43 -13.03 2.21
N GLU A 79 14.78 -11.98 1.74
CA GLU A 79 15.46 -10.77 1.28
C GLU A 79 15.16 -9.62 2.25
N ILE A 80 16.24 -9.03 2.77
CA ILE A 80 16.18 -7.88 3.67
C ILE A 80 16.78 -6.68 2.94
N VAL A 81 15.90 -5.73 2.58
CA VAL A 81 16.25 -4.51 1.87
C VAL A 81 16.30 -3.35 2.85
N GLY A 82 17.38 -2.60 2.80
CA GLY A 82 17.65 -1.44 3.63
C GLY A 82 18.97 -1.51 4.38
N ASP A 83 19.23 -0.48 5.17
CA ASP A 83 20.43 -0.38 6.01
C ASP A 83 20.06 0.24 7.37
N GLY A 84 20.95 0.14 8.35
CA GLY A 84 20.74 0.66 9.70
C GLY A 84 21.69 0.09 10.73
N GLY A 85 21.55 0.58 11.95
CA GLY A 85 22.47 0.25 13.06
C GLY A 85 22.52 -1.24 13.42
N GLU A 86 21.40 -1.96 13.21
CA GLU A 86 21.26 -3.36 13.59
C GLU A 86 21.79 -4.36 12.54
N LYS A 87 22.24 -3.91 11.36
CA LYS A 87 22.65 -4.81 10.27
C LYS A 87 23.64 -5.89 10.71
N LYS A 88 24.72 -5.49 11.37
CA LYS A 88 25.77 -6.45 11.83
C LYS A 88 25.23 -7.42 12.87
N THR A 89 24.38 -6.95 13.77
CA THR A 89 23.71 -7.78 14.79
C THR A 89 22.79 -8.80 14.14
N LEU A 90 22.03 -8.40 13.12
CA LEU A 90 21.13 -9.27 12.38
C LEU A 90 21.88 -10.31 11.54
N GLU A 91 22.98 -9.92 10.88
CA GLU A 91 23.85 -10.86 10.15
C GLU A 91 24.48 -11.89 11.09
N ALA A 92 24.90 -11.48 12.29
CA ALA A 92 25.43 -12.39 13.31
C ALA A 92 24.33 -13.34 13.82
N LEU A 93 23.12 -12.84 14.08
CA LEU A 93 21.97 -13.63 14.51
C LEU A 93 21.57 -14.67 13.44
N ALA A 94 21.57 -14.30 12.16
CA ALA A 94 21.27 -15.25 11.08
C ALA A 94 22.27 -16.43 11.06
N LYS A 95 23.54 -16.17 11.31
CA LYS A 95 24.58 -17.22 11.46
C LYS A 95 24.36 -18.06 12.71
N GLU A 96 24.08 -17.44 13.85
CA GLU A 96 23.79 -18.15 15.10
C GLU A 96 22.60 -19.11 14.95
N LEU A 97 21.54 -18.67 14.24
CA LEU A 97 20.35 -19.48 13.95
C LEU A 97 20.58 -20.51 12.84
N GLY A 98 21.73 -20.49 12.16
CA GLY A 98 22.05 -21.40 11.05
C GLY A 98 21.24 -21.18 9.78
N ILE A 99 20.73 -19.96 9.56
CA ILE A 99 19.88 -19.58 8.43
C ILE A 99 20.54 -18.57 7.48
N ASP A 100 21.82 -18.25 7.69
CA ASP A 100 22.55 -17.27 6.89
C ASP A 100 22.64 -17.64 5.40
N HIS A 101 22.56 -18.94 5.07
CA HIS A 101 22.54 -19.43 3.70
C HIS A 101 21.24 -19.10 2.93
N GLN A 102 20.16 -18.79 3.62
CA GLN A 102 18.85 -18.44 3.02
C GLN A 102 18.46 -16.98 3.22
N VAL A 103 19.24 -16.18 3.98
CA VAL A 103 18.98 -14.76 4.24
C VAL A 103 19.96 -13.88 3.47
N LYS A 104 19.43 -12.96 2.66
CA LYS A 104 20.22 -12.00 1.89
C LYS A 104 19.94 -10.58 2.37
N PHE A 105 20.97 -9.89 2.84
CA PHE A 105 20.96 -8.47 3.17
C PHE A 105 21.36 -7.68 1.92
N LEU A 106 20.40 -7.08 1.23
CA LEU A 106 20.63 -6.41 -0.06
C LEU A 106 21.13 -4.97 0.08
N GLY A 107 21.06 -4.38 1.29
CA GLY A 107 21.35 -2.97 1.48
C GLY A 107 20.31 -2.08 0.79
N HIS A 108 20.72 -0.90 0.34
CA HIS A 108 19.88 -0.02 -0.46
C HIS A 108 19.79 -0.57 -1.89
N ILE A 109 18.59 -0.54 -2.44
CA ILE A 109 18.32 -0.87 -3.85
C ILE A 109 17.80 0.39 -4.56
N THR A 110 17.88 0.42 -5.89
CA THR A 110 17.41 1.57 -6.69
C THR A 110 15.88 1.60 -6.78
N GLU A 111 15.31 2.74 -7.23
CA GLU A 111 13.86 2.86 -7.46
C GLU A 111 13.36 1.88 -8.53
N GLU A 112 14.19 1.55 -9.51
CA GLU A 112 13.87 0.58 -10.57
C GLU A 112 13.90 -0.86 -10.06
N GLU A 113 14.76 -1.17 -9.09
CA GLU A 113 14.86 -2.51 -8.48
C GLU A 113 13.75 -2.77 -7.46
N LEU A 114 13.17 -1.71 -6.89
CA LEU A 114 12.20 -1.80 -5.82
C LEU A 114 10.91 -2.56 -6.24
N PRO A 115 10.23 -2.24 -7.35
CA PRO A 115 9.08 -3.03 -7.81
C PRO A 115 9.43 -4.49 -8.07
N LEU A 116 10.63 -4.77 -8.62
CA LEU A 116 11.10 -6.13 -8.89
C LEU A 116 11.34 -6.94 -7.60
N ALA A 117 11.72 -6.26 -6.50
CA ALA A 117 11.86 -6.91 -5.20
C ALA A 117 10.51 -7.39 -4.66
N TYR A 118 9.46 -6.57 -4.79
CA TYR A 118 8.10 -6.97 -4.42
C TYR A 118 7.56 -8.04 -5.36
N GLU A 119 7.77 -7.91 -6.68
CA GLU A 119 7.28 -8.85 -7.68
C GLU A 119 7.73 -10.29 -7.43
N ARG A 120 9.01 -10.51 -7.10
CA ARG A 120 9.55 -11.84 -6.84
C ARG A 120 9.24 -12.39 -5.44
N ALA A 121 8.64 -11.59 -4.53
CA ALA A 121 8.29 -12.04 -3.21
C ALA A 121 6.99 -12.85 -3.21
N THR A 122 6.93 -13.92 -2.41
CA THR A 122 5.70 -14.63 -2.11
C THR A 122 4.85 -13.87 -1.09
N LEU A 123 5.51 -13.25 -0.11
CA LEU A 123 4.88 -12.39 0.89
C LEU A 123 5.82 -11.29 1.35
N PHE A 124 5.23 -10.24 1.90
CA PHE A 124 5.94 -9.18 2.59
C PHE A 124 5.78 -9.33 4.10
N ALA A 125 6.88 -9.22 4.85
CA ALA A 125 6.88 -9.34 6.30
C ALA A 125 7.22 -8.00 6.95
N MET A 126 6.35 -7.50 7.85
CA MET A 126 6.56 -6.25 8.60
C MET A 126 6.40 -6.47 10.11
N PRO A 127 7.45 -6.88 10.81
CA PRO A 127 7.40 -7.14 12.26
C PRO A 127 7.53 -5.88 13.12
N SER A 128 7.57 -4.71 12.53
CA SER A 128 7.74 -3.42 13.21
C SER A 128 6.63 -3.14 14.23
N ILE A 129 7.02 -2.57 15.38
CA ILE A 129 6.07 -2.14 16.42
C ILE A 129 5.86 -0.62 16.45
N ALA A 130 6.47 0.13 15.54
CA ALA A 130 6.50 1.60 15.59
C ALA A 130 6.11 2.28 14.26
N GLU A 131 5.22 1.66 13.48
CA GLU A 131 4.74 2.24 12.23
C GLU A 131 3.64 3.27 12.48
N LEU A 132 3.84 4.51 12.05
CA LEU A 132 2.76 5.51 11.98
C LEU A 132 1.90 5.33 10.74
N GLN A 133 2.55 4.98 9.63
CA GLN A 133 1.99 4.42 8.40
C GLN A 133 3.14 3.71 7.67
N SER A 134 3.00 2.47 7.31
CA SER A 134 4.07 1.72 6.67
C SER A 134 3.99 1.86 5.15
N ILE A 135 4.79 2.76 4.56
CA ILE A 135 4.87 2.93 3.10
C ILE A 135 5.26 1.59 2.44
N ALA A 136 6.27 0.91 2.96
CA ALA A 136 6.70 -0.39 2.45
C ALA A 136 5.59 -1.46 2.45
N THR A 137 4.71 -1.44 3.46
CA THR A 137 3.51 -2.31 3.47
C THR A 137 2.52 -1.90 2.38
N MET A 138 2.31 -0.61 2.17
CA MET A 138 1.44 -0.12 1.08
C MET A 138 2.00 -0.47 -0.29
N GLU A 139 3.32 -0.39 -0.49
CA GLU A 139 4.01 -0.82 -1.72
C GLU A 139 3.83 -2.33 -1.97
N ALA A 140 3.99 -3.16 -0.92
CA ALA A 140 3.72 -4.59 -1.01
C ALA A 140 2.27 -4.88 -1.42
N MET A 141 1.31 -4.18 -0.81
CA MET A 141 -0.11 -4.30 -1.17
C MET A 141 -0.38 -3.86 -2.60
N ALA A 142 0.25 -2.77 -3.07
CA ALA A 142 0.15 -2.27 -4.44
C ALA A 142 0.76 -3.25 -5.46
N SER A 143 1.74 -4.05 -5.04
CA SER A 143 2.31 -5.15 -5.82
C SER A 143 1.49 -6.46 -5.72
N GLY A 144 0.33 -6.44 -5.07
CA GLY A 144 -0.50 -7.61 -4.85
C GLY A 144 0.13 -8.66 -3.94
N ARG A 145 1.05 -8.29 -3.06
CA ARG A 145 1.69 -9.27 -2.16
C ARG A 145 0.86 -9.41 -0.87
N PRO A 146 0.61 -10.67 -0.43
CA PRO A 146 0.11 -10.93 0.92
C PRO A 146 1.06 -10.37 1.97
N VAL A 147 0.52 -9.85 3.07
CA VAL A 147 1.33 -9.25 4.12
C VAL A 147 1.22 -10.04 5.42
N VAL A 148 2.35 -10.31 6.08
CA VAL A 148 2.37 -10.79 7.46
C VAL A 148 3.00 -9.72 8.34
N ALA A 149 2.20 -9.13 9.25
CA ALA A 149 2.60 -7.96 10.01
C ALA A 149 2.32 -8.09 11.51
N ALA A 150 3.05 -7.33 12.31
CA ALA A 150 2.76 -7.23 13.73
C ALA A 150 1.42 -6.52 13.98
N ASN A 151 0.62 -7.03 14.92
CA ASN A 151 -0.62 -6.38 15.38
C ASN A 151 -0.29 -5.14 16.23
N ALA A 152 0.35 -4.13 15.62
CA ALA A 152 0.86 -2.96 16.31
C ALA A 152 0.67 -1.68 15.51
N MET A 153 0.38 -0.60 16.21
CA MET A 153 0.30 0.78 15.68
C MET A 153 -0.60 0.88 14.43
N ALA A 154 -0.03 1.28 13.29
CA ALA A 154 -0.79 1.49 12.05
C ALA A 154 -0.99 0.22 11.22
N LEU A 155 -0.25 -0.86 11.49
CA LEU A 155 -0.28 -2.05 10.65
C LEU A 155 -1.68 -2.72 10.56
N PRO A 156 -2.49 -2.82 11.65
CA PRO A 156 -3.85 -3.35 11.56
C PRO A 156 -4.82 -2.52 10.70
N HIS A 157 -4.46 -1.28 10.35
CA HIS A 157 -5.25 -0.47 9.41
C HIS A 157 -4.95 -0.81 7.93
N LEU A 158 -3.82 -1.43 7.67
CA LEU A 158 -3.41 -1.86 6.33
C LEU A 158 -3.64 -3.35 6.11
N VAL A 159 -3.38 -4.15 7.15
CA VAL A 159 -3.46 -5.62 7.10
C VAL A 159 -4.67 -6.07 7.89
N HIS A 160 -5.65 -6.64 7.21
CA HIS A 160 -6.83 -7.24 7.81
C HIS A 160 -6.60 -8.75 7.93
N ASP A 161 -6.60 -9.25 9.17
CA ASP A 161 -6.24 -10.63 9.48
C ASP A 161 -7.14 -11.63 8.74
N GLY A 162 -6.53 -12.51 7.96
CA GLY A 162 -7.21 -13.49 7.11
C GLY A 162 -7.79 -12.93 5.81
N ASP A 163 -7.67 -11.62 5.52
CA ASP A 163 -8.26 -11.00 4.32
C ASP A 163 -7.19 -10.71 3.24
N ASN A 164 -6.24 -9.83 3.51
CA ASN A 164 -5.12 -9.53 2.60
C ASN A 164 -3.76 -9.98 3.15
N GLY A 165 -3.77 -10.73 4.24
CA GLY A 165 -2.59 -11.22 4.94
C GLY A 165 -2.94 -11.65 6.35
N TYR A 166 -1.96 -11.66 7.23
CA TYR A 166 -2.15 -12.09 8.61
C TYR A 166 -1.44 -11.19 9.59
N LEU A 167 -2.06 -11.03 10.77
CA LEU A 167 -1.47 -10.34 11.90
C LEU A 167 -0.95 -11.35 12.93
N PHE A 168 0.09 -10.97 13.66
CA PHE A 168 0.60 -11.72 14.80
C PHE A 168 0.87 -10.76 15.97
N GLU A 169 0.78 -11.27 17.19
CA GLU A 169 1.06 -10.46 18.38
C GLU A 169 2.55 -10.11 18.46
N PRO A 170 2.91 -8.84 18.74
CA PRO A 170 4.29 -8.41 18.90
C PRO A 170 5.09 -9.35 19.81
N ASP A 171 6.32 -9.65 19.41
CA ASP A 171 7.25 -10.56 20.10
C ASP A 171 6.82 -12.05 20.19
N ASN A 172 5.65 -12.41 19.66
CA ASN A 172 5.23 -13.81 19.55
C ASN A 172 5.85 -14.46 18.30
N VAL A 173 7.11 -14.87 18.43
CA VAL A 173 7.90 -15.47 17.33
C VAL A 173 7.26 -16.74 16.78
N GLN A 174 6.62 -17.56 17.64
CA GLN A 174 5.96 -18.79 17.25
C GLN A 174 4.75 -18.52 16.37
N GLU A 175 3.90 -17.58 16.77
CA GLU A 175 2.75 -17.16 15.98
C GLU A 175 3.20 -16.55 14.65
N PHE A 176 4.24 -15.70 14.69
CA PHE A 176 4.81 -15.14 13.47
C PHE A 176 5.26 -16.23 12.50
N ALA A 177 5.97 -17.26 12.97
CA ALA A 177 6.38 -18.38 12.14
C ALA A 177 5.17 -19.12 11.55
N GLN A 178 4.10 -19.37 12.34
CA GLN A 178 2.87 -19.99 11.87
C GLN A 178 2.18 -19.17 10.77
N LYS A 179 2.10 -17.84 10.93
CA LYS A 179 1.50 -16.97 9.91
C LYS A 179 2.33 -16.91 8.63
N LEU A 180 3.66 -16.89 8.74
CA LEU A 180 4.55 -17.02 7.58
C LEU A 180 4.34 -18.35 6.86
N GLU A 181 4.36 -19.47 7.59
CA GLU A 181 4.14 -20.80 7.04
C GLU A 181 2.77 -20.91 6.35
N GLN A 182 1.72 -20.35 6.95
CA GLN A 182 0.37 -20.36 6.40
C GLN A 182 0.31 -19.73 5.00
N VAL A 183 1.00 -18.62 4.76
CA VAL A 183 1.06 -17.99 3.41
C VAL A 183 1.97 -18.80 2.50
N LEU A 184 3.15 -19.22 2.97
CA LEU A 184 4.14 -19.94 2.15
C LEU A 184 3.65 -21.31 1.69
N THR A 185 2.68 -21.92 2.38
CA THR A 185 2.09 -23.22 2.05
C THR A 185 0.67 -23.10 1.47
N ALA A 186 0.16 -21.89 1.30
CA ALA A 186 -1.16 -21.66 0.75
C ALA A 186 -1.24 -22.17 -0.71
N ASP A 187 -2.41 -22.66 -1.11
CA ASP A 187 -2.67 -22.98 -2.50
C ASP A 187 -2.78 -21.69 -3.37
N GLN A 188 -2.71 -21.83 -4.69
CA GLN A 188 -2.74 -20.70 -5.60
C GLN A 188 -4.02 -19.87 -5.45
N LYS A 189 -5.15 -20.51 -5.21
CA LYS A 189 -6.44 -19.84 -5.03
C LYS A 189 -6.43 -18.91 -3.81
N GLU A 190 -5.84 -19.37 -2.72
CA GLU A 190 -5.70 -18.55 -1.51
C GLU A 190 -4.70 -17.41 -1.71
N LEU A 191 -3.57 -17.65 -2.38
CA LEU A 191 -2.62 -16.59 -2.74
C LEU A 191 -3.27 -15.52 -3.62
N ASP A 192 -4.03 -15.92 -4.63
CA ASP A 192 -4.76 -15.00 -5.50
C ASP A 192 -5.78 -14.17 -4.71
N ARG A 193 -6.51 -14.79 -3.78
CA ARG A 193 -7.48 -14.11 -2.93
C ARG A 193 -6.83 -13.05 -2.04
N LEU A 194 -5.74 -13.39 -1.37
CA LEU A 194 -4.98 -12.46 -0.52
C LEU A 194 -4.40 -11.30 -1.36
N SER A 195 -3.90 -11.62 -2.55
CA SER A 195 -3.38 -10.64 -3.52
C SER A 195 -4.45 -9.67 -4.00
N GLU A 196 -5.60 -10.18 -4.44
CA GLU A 196 -6.74 -9.35 -4.90
C GLU A 196 -7.24 -8.41 -3.79
N ASN A 197 -7.30 -8.90 -2.56
CA ASN A 197 -7.70 -8.09 -1.42
C ASN A 197 -6.66 -7.01 -1.09
N SER A 198 -5.36 -7.31 -1.18
CA SER A 198 -4.30 -6.30 -1.04
C SER A 198 -4.45 -5.18 -2.08
N LEU A 199 -4.62 -5.55 -3.36
CA LEU A 199 -4.85 -4.61 -4.46
C LEU A 199 -6.15 -3.79 -4.30
N TYR A 200 -7.14 -4.38 -3.66
CA TYR A 200 -8.39 -3.69 -3.35
C TYR A 200 -8.21 -2.64 -2.25
N LEU A 201 -7.65 -3.06 -1.14
CA LEU A 201 -7.51 -2.22 0.04
C LEU A 201 -6.60 -1.01 -0.20
N ILE A 202 -5.51 -1.19 -0.98
CA ILE A 202 -4.56 -0.11 -1.24
C ILE A 202 -5.15 1.06 -2.02
N GLN A 203 -6.24 0.88 -2.76
CA GLN A 203 -6.87 1.95 -3.53
C GLN A 203 -7.34 3.13 -2.67
N SER A 204 -7.60 2.89 -1.37
CA SER A 204 -7.97 3.95 -0.43
C SER A 204 -6.80 4.86 -0.07
N HIS A 205 -5.58 4.44 -0.36
CA HIS A 205 -4.33 5.15 -0.09
C HIS A 205 -3.69 5.74 -1.35
N ASP A 206 -4.47 5.99 -2.40
CA ASP A 206 -3.99 6.60 -3.63
C ASP A 206 -3.46 8.01 -3.40
N ILE A 207 -2.30 8.33 -4.00
CA ILE A 207 -1.60 9.61 -3.80
C ILE A 207 -2.40 10.79 -4.36
N GLU A 208 -3.09 10.63 -5.49
CA GLU A 208 -3.89 11.70 -6.08
C GLU A 208 -5.04 12.09 -5.14
N ARG A 209 -5.64 11.11 -4.48
CA ARG A 209 -6.64 11.35 -3.44
C ARG A 209 -6.07 12.14 -2.26
N THR A 210 -4.90 11.76 -1.79
CA THR A 210 -4.19 12.47 -0.71
C THR A 210 -3.96 13.93 -1.08
N ILE A 211 -3.49 14.18 -2.31
CA ILE A 211 -3.25 15.54 -2.83
C ILE A 211 -4.56 16.34 -2.87
N ILE A 212 -5.65 15.75 -3.36
CA ILE A 212 -6.98 16.43 -3.43
C ILE A 212 -7.44 16.83 -2.02
N ILE A 213 -7.27 15.96 -1.03
CA ILE A 213 -7.65 16.26 0.37
C ILE A 213 -6.82 17.45 0.89
N PHE A 214 -5.49 17.43 0.71
CA PHE A 214 -4.64 18.54 1.14
C PHE A 214 -4.95 19.85 0.40
N GLU A 215 -5.21 19.80 -0.90
CA GLU A 215 -5.64 20.98 -1.65
C GLU A 215 -6.96 21.56 -1.10
N GLY A 216 -7.93 20.70 -0.76
CA GLY A 216 -9.19 21.12 -0.14
C GLY A 216 -8.96 21.81 1.22
N LEU A 217 -8.08 21.25 2.06
CA LEU A 217 -7.69 21.87 3.33
C LEU A 217 -7.07 23.27 3.12
N TYR A 218 -6.15 23.42 2.15
CA TYR A 218 -5.52 24.71 1.88
C TYR A 218 -6.48 25.74 1.29
N ARG A 219 -7.52 25.32 0.58
CA ARG A 219 -8.57 26.22 0.04
C ARG A 219 -9.61 26.58 1.08
N GLY A 220 -9.67 25.86 2.21
CA GLY A 220 -10.74 26.00 3.21
C GLY A 220 -12.05 25.33 2.81
N ASP A 221 -12.03 24.48 1.76
CA ASP A 221 -13.22 23.76 1.25
C ASP A 221 -13.51 22.47 2.02
N ALA A 222 -12.64 22.11 2.98
CA ALA A 222 -12.74 20.85 3.70
C ALA A 222 -13.89 20.90 4.73
N GLU A 223 -15.03 20.34 4.37
CA GLU A 223 -15.92 19.75 5.37
C GLU A 223 -15.16 18.62 6.07
N SER A 224 -14.88 18.83 7.35
CA SER A 224 -14.23 17.84 8.20
C SER A 224 -15.08 16.57 8.24
N ASP A 225 -14.72 15.54 7.52
CA ASP A 225 -15.29 14.20 7.72
C ASP A 225 -14.73 13.64 9.04
N ARG A 226 -15.35 14.11 10.14
CA ARG A 226 -14.95 13.82 11.52
C ARG A 226 -15.40 12.43 12.01
N THR A 227 -16.02 11.63 11.14
CA THR A 227 -16.71 10.41 11.56
C THR A 227 -16.37 9.22 10.71
N SER A 228 -15.21 8.62 10.87
CA SER A 228 -15.03 7.27 10.34
C SER A 228 -14.21 6.39 11.28
N ASP A 229 -14.90 5.92 12.33
CA ASP A 229 -14.43 4.77 13.14
C ASP A 229 -14.72 3.42 12.45
N ASP A 230 -15.32 3.41 11.27
CA ASP A 230 -15.66 2.21 10.54
C ASP A 230 -14.92 2.15 9.20
N ASN A 231 -13.86 1.34 9.13
CA ASN A 231 -13.13 1.06 7.90
C ASN A 231 -14.04 0.54 6.76
N GLN A 232 -15.13 -0.18 7.06
CA GLN A 232 -16.09 -0.63 6.06
C GLN A 232 -17.00 0.49 5.53
N ALA A 233 -17.40 1.43 6.37
CA ALA A 233 -18.24 2.56 5.97
C ALA A 233 -17.47 3.58 5.11
N SER A 234 -16.15 3.76 5.35
CA SER A 234 -15.27 4.59 4.52
C SER A 234 -15.16 4.07 3.09
N TYR A 235 -15.11 2.77 2.87
CA TYR A 235 -15.02 2.17 1.53
C TYR A 235 -16.27 2.42 0.67
N SER A 236 -17.44 2.30 1.25
CA SER A 236 -18.70 2.56 0.53
C SER A 236 -18.85 4.03 0.16
N ARG A 237 -18.35 4.95 0.99
CA ARG A 237 -18.38 6.39 0.74
C ARG A 237 -17.31 6.83 -0.27
N VAL A 238 -16.15 6.18 -0.32
CA VAL A 238 -15.07 6.51 -1.28
C VAL A 238 -15.48 6.17 -2.71
N ILE A 239 -16.15 5.03 -2.92
CA ILE A 239 -16.76 4.72 -4.22
C ILE A 239 -17.83 5.77 -4.55
N GLY A 240 -18.56 6.29 -3.55
CA GLY A 240 -19.54 7.35 -3.72
C GLY A 240 -18.98 8.74 -4.09
N VAL A 241 -17.72 9.02 -3.78
CA VAL A 241 -17.04 10.30 -4.13
C VAL A 241 -16.42 10.28 -5.53
N LEU A 242 -16.11 9.08 -6.06
CA LEU A 242 -15.71 8.99 -7.46
C LEU A 242 -16.92 9.36 -8.36
N PRO A 243 -16.70 10.09 -9.46
CA PRO A 243 -17.74 10.29 -10.45
C PRO A 243 -18.40 8.96 -10.82
N GLU A 244 -19.73 8.91 -10.91
CA GLU A 244 -20.51 7.68 -11.14
C GLU A 244 -19.99 6.88 -12.36
N SER A 245 -19.47 7.60 -13.37
CA SER A 245 -18.80 7.04 -14.53
C SER A 245 -17.49 6.32 -14.19
N MET A 246 -16.76 6.72 -13.15
CA MET A 246 -15.54 6.04 -12.69
C MET A 246 -15.86 4.82 -11.82
N GLN A 247 -16.84 4.95 -10.93
CA GLN A 247 -17.31 3.81 -10.11
C GLN A 247 -17.74 2.64 -11.00
N LYS A 248 -18.53 2.92 -12.04
CA LYS A 248 -19.00 1.92 -12.99
C LYS A 248 -17.83 1.27 -13.75
N ARG A 249 -16.83 2.04 -14.16
CA ARG A 249 -15.64 1.53 -14.89
C ARG A 249 -14.74 0.66 -14.01
N VAL A 250 -14.50 1.04 -12.76
CA VAL A 250 -13.75 0.21 -11.81
C VAL A 250 -14.45 -1.11 -11.57
N LEU A 251 -15.78 -1.11 -11.46
CA LEU A 251 -16.59 -2.32 -11.29
C LEU A 251 -16.58 -3.18 -12.56
N GLU A 252 -16.74 -2.58 -13.75
CA GLU A 252 -16.69 -3.28 -15.04
C GLU A 252 -15.32 -3.88 -15.31
N PHE A 253 -14.22 -3.16 -15.00
CA PHE A 253 -12.87 -3.67 -15.12
C PHE A 253 -12.64 -4.89 -14.24
N ARG A 254 -13.11 -4.85 -12.96
CA ARG A 254 -13.03 -5.98 -12.03
C ARG A 254 -13.77 -7.20 -12.51
N GLN A 255 -14.98 -7.02 -13.00
CA GLN A 255 -15.80 -8.13 -13.53
C GLN A 255 -15.14 -8.77 -14.76
N ARG A 256 -14.57 -7.95 -15.66
CA ARG A 256 -13.85 -8.43 -16.84
C ARG A 256 -12.53 -9.13 -16.49
N ALA A 257 -11.73 -8.53 -15.58
CA ALA A 257 -10.48 -9.13 -15.12
C ALA A 257 -10.72 -10.47 -14.42
N ARG A 258 -11.77 -10.55 -13.57
CA ARG A 258 -12.16 -11.81 -12.93
C ARG A 258 -12.61 -12.87 -13.93
N ALA A 259 -13.49 -12.52 -14.88
CA ALA A 259 -13.96 -13.44 -15.91
C ALA A 259 -12.82 -13.96 -16.82
N LEU A 260 -11.83 -13.11 -17.14
CA LEU A 260 -10.65 -13.49 -17.91
C LEU A 260 -9.73 -14.44 -17.13
N ARG A 261 -9.54 -14.21 -15.83
CA ARG A 261 -8.74 -15.10 -14.96
C ARG A 261 -9.42 -16.46 -14.74
N GLU A 262 -10.74 -16.48 -14.55
CA GLU A 262 -11.51 -17.72 -14.44
C GLU A 262 -11.40 -18.53 -15.76
N ALA A 263 -11.48 -17.86 -16.91
CA ALA A 263 -11.30 -18.51 -18.22
C ALA A 263 -9.86 -19.01 -18.46
N ALA A 264 -8.85 -18.31 -17.94
CA ALA A 264 -7.44 -18.69 -18.05
C ALA A 264 -7.06 -19.87 -17.14
N SER A 265 -7.73 -20.00 -15.99
CA SER A 265 -7.51 -21.11 -15.06
C SER A 265 -7.93 -22.48 -15.60
N GLU A 266 -8.83 -22.50 -16.58
CA GLU A 266 -9.41 -23.72 -17.14
C GLU A 266 -8.76 -24.22 -18.45
N ARG A 267 -7.77 -23.50 -19.02
CA ARG A 267 -7.27 -23.77 -20.38
C ARG A 267 -5.74 -23.70 -20.51
N SER A 268 -5.23 -24.18 -21.69
CA SER A 268 -3.82 -24.35 -22.04
C SER A 268 -2.95 -23.08 -22.00
N GLU A 269 -1.63 -23.26 -22.00
CA GLU A 269 -0.60 -22.21 -21.88
C GLU A 269 -0.73 -21.10 -22.93
N ASP A 270 -1.12 -21.43 -24.15
CA ASP A 270 -1.35 -20.47 -25.25
C ASP A 270 -2.47 -19.47 -24.96
N LEU A 271 -3.50 -19.90 -24.23
CA LEU A 271 -4.60 -19.01 -23.86
C LEU A 271 -4.24 -18.09 -22.68
N ARG A 272 -3.29 -18.50 -21.85
CA ARG A 272 -2.76 -17.66 -20.76
C ARG A 272 -1.98 -16.48 -21.34
N GLU A 273 -1.28 -16.68 -22.46
CA GLU A 273 -0.56 -15.64 -23.17
C GLU A 273 -1.52 -14.66 -23.85
N GLU A 274 -2.55 -15.14 -24.53
CA GLU A 274 -3.61 -14.31 -25.14
C GLU A 274 -4.40 -13.50 -24.10
N VAL A 275 -4.63 -14.07 -22.92
CA VAL A 275 -5.28 -13.38 -21.79
C VAL A 275 -4.38 -12.33 -21.19
N ARG A 276 -3.07 -12.58 -21.11
CA ARG A 276 -2.08 -11.60 -20.64
C ARG A 276 -2.07 -10.38 -21.56
N ASP A 277 -1.97 -10.57 -22.87
CA ASP A 277 -1.96 -9.50 -23.86
C ASP A 277 -3.25 -8.65 -23.80
N ARG A 278 -4.40 -9.29 -23.63
CA ARG A 278 -5.69 -8.59 -23.49
C ARG A 278 -5.83 -7.81 -22.18
N LEU A 279 -5.23 -8.30 -21.08
CA LEU A 279 -5.20 -7.58 -19.80
C LEU A 279 -4.27 -6.36 -19.90
N GLU A 280 -3.16 -6.49 -20.62
CA GLU A 280 -2.23 -5.39 -20.89
C GLU A 280 -2.89 -4.29 -21.73
N ASP A 281 -3.59 -4.64 -22.80
CA ASP A 281 -4.37 -3.71 -23.62
C ASP A 281 -5.45 -2.97 -22.80
N LEU A 282 -6.16 -3.68 -21.95
CA LEU A 282 -7.19 -3.08 -21.06
C LEU A 282 -6.58 -2.15 -20.01
N ARG A 283 -5.43 -2.51 -19.48
CA ARG A 283 -4.67 -1.67 -18.55
C ARG A 283 -4.25 -0.36 -19.22
N ASP A 284 -3.66 -0.45 -20.41
CA ASP A 284 -3.18 0.69 -21.16
C ASP A 284 -4.34 1.62 -21.56
N GLU A 285 -5.48 1.06 -21.93
CA GLU A 285 -6.69 1.82 -22.20
C GLU A 285 -7.18 2.59 -20.94
N VAL A 286 -7.13 1.98 -19.75
CA VAL A 286 -7.51 2.61 -18.48
C VAL A 286 -6.50 3.71 -18.12
N VAL A 287 -5.20 3.45 -18.26
CA VAL A 287 -4.13 4.41 -17.98
C VAL A 287 -4.24 5.63 -18.91
N GLU A 288 -4.40 5.44 -20.21
CA GLU A 288 -4.53 6.54 -21.17
C GLU A 288 -5.80 7.38 -20.91
N ARG A 289 -6.91 6.72 -20.60
CA ARG A 289 -8.14 7.44 -20.27
C ARG A 289 -8.04 8.20 -18.93
N THR A 290 -7.32 7.65 -17.98
CA THR A 290 -7.05 8.32 -16.69
C THR A 290 -6.15 9.54 -16.90
N LYS A 291 -5.09 9.43 -17.71
CA LYS A 291 -4.25 10.57 -18.09
C LYS A 291 -5.05 11.68 -18.80
N ALA A 292 -5.97 11.31 -19.70
CA ALA A 292 -6.81 12.26 -20.40
C ALA A 292 -7.77 13.02 -19.45
N VAL A 293 -8.32 12.32 -18.45
CA VAL A 293 -9.15 12.94 -17.39
C VAL A 293 -8.31 13.87 -16.52
N ASN A 294 -7.13 13.42 -16.08
CA ASN A 294 -6.21 14.25 -15.29
C ASN A 294 -5.75 15.50 -16.03
N THR A 295 -5.52 15.41 -17.35
CA THR A 295 -5.18 16.57 -18.18
C THR A 295 -6.32 17.58 -18.22
N LYS A 296 -7.57 17.13 -18.40
CA LYS A 296 -8.76 17.98 -18.36
C LYS A 296 -8.96 18.63 -16.98
N VAL A 297 -8.75 17.87 -15.91
CA VAL A 297 -8.84 18.40 -14.54
C VAL A 297 -7.77 19.47 -14.31
N LYS A 298 -6.52 19.23 -14.73
CA LYS A 298 -5.43 20.23 -14.65
C LYS A 298 -5.72 21.49 -15.46
N GLU A 299 -6.28 21.36 -16.65
CA GLU A 299 -6.71 22.51 -17.46
C GLU A 299 -7.86 23.30 -16.80
N THR A 300 -8.83 22.60 -16.26
CA THR A 300 -9.96 23.23 -15.55
C THR A 300 -9.47 23.95 -14.29
N ALA A 301 -8.59 23.34 -13.50
CA ALA A 301 -7.98 23.95 -12.32
C ALA A 301 -7.16 25.19 -12.70
N LYS A 302 -6.36 25.13 -13.78
CA LYS A 302 -5.58 26.27 -14.29
C LYS A 302 -6.49 27.43 -14.73
N ASN A 303 -7.58 27.13 -15.43
CA ASN A 303 -8.56 28.12 -15.88
C ASN A 303 -9.31 28.75 -14.69
N THR A 304 -9.64 27.96 -13.69
CA THR A 304 -10.28 28.45 -12.45
C THR A 304 -9.34 29.36 -11.67
N ALA A 305 -8.07 28.96 -11.51
CA ALA A 305 -7.04 29.78 -10.85
C ALA A 305 -6.79 31.11 -11.58
N GLN A 306 -6.82 31.11 -12.93
CA GLN A 306 -6.70 32.35 -13.72
C GLN A 306 -7.93 33.26 -13.53
N ARG A 307 -9.13 32.69 -13.49
CA ARG A 307 -10.35 33.47 -13.22
C ARG A 307 -10.34 34.06 -11.80
N ALA A 308 -9.92 33.30 -10.80
CA ALA A 308 -9.77 33.78 -9.43
C ALA A 308 -8.76 34.95 -9.33
N LYS A 309 -7.58 34.83 -9.98
CA LYS A 309 -6.59 35.92 -10.04
C LYS A 309 -7.15 37.17 -10.70
N LYS A 310 -7.94 37.03 -11.76
CA LYS A 310 -8.59 38.15 -12.43
C LYS A 310 -9.60 38.84 -11.50
N VAL A 311 -10.46 38.07 -10.81
CA VAL A 311 -11.45 38.63 -9.85
C VAL A 311 -10.76 39.39 -8.72
N VAL A 312 -9.67 38.85 -8.16
CA VAL A 312 -8.90 39.53 -7.11
C VAL A 312 -8.28 40.83 -7.63
N ARG A 313 -7.70 40.79 -8.82
CA ARG A 313 -7.13 42.00 -9.45
C ARG A 313 -8.18 43.07 -9.70
N ASP A 314 -9.32 42.68 -10.31
CA ASP A 314 -10.42 43.63 -10.61
C ASP A 314 -11.02 44.22 -9.30
N ALA A 315 -11.07 43.43 -8.19
CA ALA A 315 -11.46 43.94 -6.89
C ALA A 315 -10.45 44.91 -6.28
N THR A 316 -9.17 44.61 -6.40
CA THR A 316 -8.09 45.49 -5.92
C THR A 316 -8.04 46.82 -6.69
N ASP A 317 -8.27 46.78 -8.00
CA ASP A 317 -8.30 48.00 -8.84
C ASP A 317 -9.53 48.87 -8.52
N ARG A 318 -10.68 48.27 -8.15
CA ARG A 318 -11.85 49.03 -7.67
C ARG A 318 -11.60 49.74 -6.34
N LEU A 319 -10.99 49.04 -5.37
CA LEU A 319 -10.68 49.60 -4.07
C LEU A 319 -9.69 50.76 -4.13
N LYS A 320 -8.79 50.80 -5.14
CA LYS A 320 -7.86 51.90 -5.36
C LYS A 320 -8.53 53.13 -6.00
N ASN A 321 -9.58 52.94 -6.82
CA ASN A 321 -10.31 54.04 -7.44
C ASN A 321 -11.38 54.67 -6.51
N ASP A 322 -11.73 54.02 -5.40
CA ASP A 322 -12.67 54.53 -4.39
C ASP A 322 -11.93 55.34 -3.28
N GLU A 323 -10.58 55.41 -3.30
CA GLU A 323 -9.75 56.20 -2.37
C GLU A 323 -9.18 57.50 -3.03
N GLU A 324 -9.42 57.77 -4.32
CA GLU A 324 -9.16 59.06 -4.98
C GLU A 324 -10.47 59.87 -5.09
#